data_cc28be1663c0a1709e58646ae409426b
#
_entry.id   cc28be1663c0a1709e58646ae409426b
#
_cell.length_a   1.000
_cell.length_b   1.000
_cell.length_c   1.000
_cell.angle_alpha   90.00
_cell.angle_beta   90.00
_cell.angle_gamma   90.00
#
_symmetry.space_group_name_H-M   'P 1'
#
loop_
_entity.id
_entity.type
_entity.pdbx_description
1 polymer ?
#
loop_
_entity_poly.entity_id
_entity_poly.type
_entity_poly.pdbx_seq_one_letter_code
_entity_poly.pdbx_strand_id
1 'polypeptide(L)'
;MANGMLSQEEIDALLSGAMETELSGNSELKSESRNEEEYLSDLDKDALGEIANISMGTAATTLSQLVGKRVEITTPVVDVTNAKTILQDYPVPHVLIHVKYKRGFEGSNILILSQEDGSVIVDLMMGGSGEKRDANLNEMQLSGISEAMNQMMGSAATSMSTVFNSVIDITPPTVIVAEINEEETQLKEILGYEEHLVRISFRLTIEGILDSVLLQIIPLEIAKSMAAKLIGGIGKTTESPALSGQAS
;
A
#
# COMPACT_ATOMS: atom_id res chain seq x y z
N MET A 1 56.40 -20.00 -15.68
CA MET A 1 55.68 -18.73 -15.46
C MET A 1 55.01 -18.36 -16.78
N ALA A 2 53.79 -18.78 -16.96
CA ALA A 2 52.99 -18.45 -18.15
C ALA A 2 52.14 -17.24 -17.80
N ASN A 3 52.43 -16.11 -18.44
CA ASN A 3 51.64 -14.89 -18.39
C ASN A 3 50.32 -15.15 -19.13
N GLY A 4 49.21 -15.27 -18.41
CA GLY A 4 47.89 -15.33 -18.96
C GLY A 4 47.43 -13.92 -19.37
N MET A 5 47.87 -13.47 -20.54
CA MET A 5 47.22 -12.35 -21.22
C MET A 5 46.08 -12.95 -22.04
N LEU A 6 44.85 -12.50 -21.75
CA LEU A 6 43.68 -12.82 -22.58
C LEU A 6 43.93 -12.34 -24.00
N SER A 7 43.54 -13.15 -24.99
CA SER A 7 43.62 -12.77 -26.39
C SER A 7 42.60 -11.66 -26.71
N GLN A 8 42.87 -10.89 -27.74
CA GLN A 8 41.96 -9.83 -28.21
C GLN A 8 40.57 -10.38 -28.52
N GLU A 9 40.48 -11.62 -29.01
CA GLU A 9 39.22 -12.31 -29.28
C GLU A 9 38.45 -12.70 -28.01
N GLU A 10 39.14 -13.05 -26.90
CA GLU A 10 38.51 -13.34 -25.63
C GLU A 10 38.03 -12.06 -24.94
N ILE A 11 38.72 -10.94 -25.10
CA ILE A 11 38.30 -9.62 -24.61
C ILE A 11 37.08 -9.14 -25.37
N ASP A 12 37.02 -9.28 -26.69
CA ASP A 12 35.89 -8.90 -27.53
C ASP A 12 34.64 -9.77 -27.23
N ALA A 13 34.84 -11.06 -26.95
CA ALA A 13 33.77 -11.96 -26.57
C ALA A 13 33.17 -11.61 -25.15
N LEU A 14 34.02 -11.21 -24.22
CA LEU A 14 33.59 -10.76 -22.90
C LEU A 14 32.87 -9.41 -22.96
N LEU A 15 33.33 -8.49 -23.82
CA LEU A 15 32.69 -7.19 -24.03
C LEU A 15 31.34 -7.33 -24.73
N SER A 16 31.21 -8.21 -25.74
CA SER A 16 29.91 -8.45 -26.38
C SER A 16 28.93 -9.17 -25.49
N GLY A 17 29.37 -10.13 -24.66
CA GLY A 17 28.51 -10.79 -23.65
C GLY A 17 28.06 -9.85 -22.56
N ALA A 18 28.91 -8.92 -22.13
CA ALA A 18 28.55 -7.89 -21.15
C ALA A 18 27.54 -6.87 -21.71
N MET A 19 27.69 -6.50 -22.99
CA MET A 19 26.74 -5.61 -23.69
C MET A 19 25.37 -6.25 -23.93
N GLU A 20 25.31 -7.55 -24.21
CA GLU A 20 24.02 -8.25 -24.34
C GLU A 20 23.30 -8.39 -22.97
N THR A 21 24.05 -8.54 -21.88
CA THR A 21 23.46 -8.63 -20.53
C THR A 21 22.96 -7.28 -20.04
N GLU A 22 23.65 -6.17 -20.34
CA GLU A 22 23.18 -4.83 -20.01
C GLU A 22 21.99 -4.38 -20.88
N LEU A 23 21.95 -4.79 -22.15
CA LEU A 23 20.82 -4.50 -23.05
C LEU A 23 19.56 -5.31 -22.68
N SER A 24 19.69 -6.57 -22.23
CA SER A 24 18.56 -7.38 -21.78
C SER A 24 17.99 -6.89 -20.45
N GLY A 25 18.83 -6.64 -19.45
CA GLY A 25 18.37 -6.13 -18.14
C GLY A 25 17.73 -4.73 -18.22
N ASN A 26 18.23 -3.86 -19.12
CA ASN A 26 17.69 -2.52 -19.29
C ASN A 26 16.44 -2.48 -20.19
N SER A 27 16.20 -3.52 -21.00
CA SER A 27 14.98 -3.65 -21.81
C SER A 27 13.81 -4.22 -20.99
N GLU A 28 14.05 -5.12 -20.04
CA GLU A 28 13.03 -5.66 -19.15
C GLU A 28 12.56 -4.59 -18.15
N LEU A 29 13.48 -3.87 -17.50
CA LEU A 29 13.14 -2.75 -16.60
C LEU A 29 12.42 -1.60 -17.32
N LYS A 30 12.75 -1.34 -18.61
CA LYS A 30 12.04 -0.34 -19.42
C LYS A 30 10.72 -0.84 -19.98
N SER A 31 10.53 -2.15 -20.14
CA SER A 31 9.24 -2.72 -20.58
C SER A 31 8.25 -2.78 -19.42
N GLU A 32 8.69 -3.10 -18.20
CA GLU A 32 7.85 -3.07 -17.00
C GLU A 32 7.40 -1.65 -16.66
N SER A 33 8.31 -0.67 -16.67
CA SER A 33 7.95 0.73 -16.41
C SER A 33 7.04 1.34 -17.50
N ARG A 34 7.15 0.92 -18.76
CA ARG A 34 6.23 1.36 -19.82
C ARG A 34 4.85 0.75 -19.71
N ASN A 35 4.73 -0.48 -19.21
CA ASN A 35 3.44 -1.12 -18.98
C ASN A 35 2.72 -0.52 -17.77
N GLU A 36 3.44 -0.07 -16.74
CA GLU A 36 2.83 0.58 -15.57
C GLU A 36 2.21 1.95 -15.88
N GLU A 37 2.86 2.77 -16.73
CA GLU A 37 2.32 4.05 -17.21
C GLU A 37 1.05 3.89 -18.06
N GLU A 38 0.85 2.72 -18.67
CA GLU A 38 -0.36 2.39 -19.42
C GLU A 38 -1.58 2.20 -18.49
N TYR A 39 -1.35 1.74 -17.23
CA TYR A 39 -2.42 1.48 -16.27
C TYR A 39 -2.72 2.67 -15.36
N LEU A 40 -1.69 3.35 -14.86
CA LEU A 40 -1.78 4.53 -13.99
C LEU A 40 -0.75 5.58 -14.42
N SER A 41 -1.20 6.77 -14.74
CA SER A 41 -0.31 7.91 -15.00
C SER A 41 0.43 8.34 -13.71
N ASP A 42 1.54 9.05 -13.87
CA ASP A 42 2.26 9.62 -12.71
C ASP A 42 1.35 10.53 -11.89
N LEU A 43 0.46 11.30 -12.55
CA LEU A 43 -0.53 12.14 -11.87
C LEU A 43 -1.52 11.32 -11.03
N ASP A 44 -1.95 10.14 -11.52
CA ASP A 44 -2.82 9.24 -10.76
C ASP A 44 -2.07 8.66 -9.56
N LYS A 45 -0.80 8.26 -9.73
CA LYS A 45 0.06 7.76 -8.64
C LYS A 45 0.27 8.83 -7.56
N ASP A 46 0.55 10.06 -7.95
CA ASP A 46 0.70 11.20 -7.03
C ASP A 46 -0.60 11.48 -6.27
N ALA A 47 -1.73 11.50 -6.99
CA ALA A 47 -3.05 11.70 -6.37
C ALA A 47 -3.39 10.58 -5.35
N LEU A 48 -3.13 9.33 -5.70
CA LEU A 48 -3.32 8.19 -4.80
C LEU A 48 -2.39 8.27 -3.59
N GLY A 49 -1.13 8.65 -3.80
CA GLY A 49 -0.15 8.86 -2.75
C GLY A 49 -0.60 9.92 -1.75
N GLU A 50 -1.15 11.04 -2.22
CA GLU A 50 -1.66 12.11 -1.35
C GLU A 50 -2.89 11.67 -0.55
N ILE A 51 -3.87 11.01 -1.20
CA ILE A 51 -5.04 10.44 -0.52
C ILE A 51 -4.60 9.45 0.57
N ALA A 52 -3.67 8.57 0.23
CA ALA A 52 -3.15 7.54 1.11
C ALA A 52 -2.39 8.16 2.30
N ASN A 53 -1.54 9.15 2.04
CA ASN A 53 -0.78 9.86 3.07
C ASN A 53 -1.70 10.55 4.08
N ILE A 54 -2.70 11.29 3.63
CA ILE A 54 -3.64 12.02 4.49
C ILE A 54 -4.49 11.03 5.31
N SER A 55 -5.04 9.98 4.67
CA SER A 55 -5.91 9.02 5.34
C SER A 55 -5.16 8.15 6.34
N MET A 56 -3.99 7.64 5.97
CA MET A 56 -3.17 6.79 6.84
C MET A 56 -2.45 7.58 7.93
N GLY A 57 -2.11 8.85 7.70
CA GLY A 57 -1.63 9.75 8.77
C GLY A 57 -2.66 9.96 9.87
N THR A 58 -3.95 10.09 9.51
CA THR A 58 -5.05 10.14 10.48
C THR A 58 -5.21 8.80 11.21
N ALA A 59 -5.13 7.69 10.49
CA ALA A 59 -5.18 6.35 11.05
C ALA A 59 -4.02 6.09 12.04
N ALA A 60 -2.80 6.55 11.71
CA ALA A 60 -1.63 6.46 12.58
C ALA A 60 -1.84 7.19 13.93
N THR A 61 -2.50 8.35 13.89
CA THR A 61 -2.87 9.09 15.11
C THR A 61 -3.80 8.26 16.00
N THR A 62 -4.79 7.60 15.41
CA THR A 62 -5.70 6.70 16.13
C THR A 62 -4.96 5.51 16.71
N LEU A 63 -4.07 4.88 15.93
CA LEU A 63 -3.26 3.77 16.43
C LEU A 63 -2.33 4.21 17.57
N SER A 64 -1.75 5.42 17.48
CA SER A 64 -0.91 5.99 18.56
C SER A 64 -1.66 6.08 19.89
N GLN A 65 -2.93 6.44 19.85
CA GLN A 65 -3.77 6.50 21.06
C GLN A 65 -4.04 5.11 21.65
N LEU A 66 -4.24 4.10 20.79
CA LEU A 66 -4.48 2.73 21.21
C LEU A 66 -3.26 2.06 21.83
N VAL A 67 -2.08 2.25 21.22
CA VAL A 67 -0.84 1.61 21.69
C VAL A 67 -0.09 2.43 22.74
N GLY A 68 -0.50 3.67 23.00
CA GLY A 68 0.15 4.56 23.97
C GLY A 68 1.58 4.98 23.57
N LYS A 69 1.93 4.88 22.30
CA LYS A 69 3.22 5.22 21.71
C LYS A 69 3.03 6.03 20.44
N ARG A 70 4.05 6.78 20.05
CA ARG A 70 4.02 7.49 18.77
C ARG A 70 4.10 6.49 17.61
N VAL A 71 3.08 6.50 16.77
CA VAL A 71 3.00 5.74 15.53
C VAL A 71 3.04 6.70 14.35
N GLU A 72 3.85 6.37 13.35
CA GLU A 72 3.90 7.09 12.09
C GLU A 72 3.69 6.11 10.94
N ILE A 73 2.83 6.48 10.00
CA ILE A 73 2.61 5.79 8.73
C ILE A 73 2.88 6.82 7.64
N THR A 74 3.98 6.66 6.92
CA THR A 74 4.52 7.72 6.03
C THR A 74 5.04 7.16 4.72
N THR A 75 5.30 8.09 3.79
CA THR A 75 6.00 7.87 2.53
C THR A 75 5.39 6.78 1.67
N PRO A 76 4.13 6.94 1.22
CA PRO A 76 3.52 5.96 0.34
C PRO A 76 4.26 5.88 -1.00
N VAL A 77 4.54 4.65 -1.43
CA VAL A 77 4.98 4.34 -2.79
C VAL A 77 3.82 3.63 -3.47
N VAL A 78 3.43 4.12 -4.64
CA VAL A 78 2.29 3.60 -5.42
C VAL A 78 2.81 2.94 -6.67
N ASP A 79 2.50 1.67 -6.85
CA ASP A 79 2.84 0.89 -8.05
C ASP A 79 1.70 -0.03 -8.49
N VAL A 80 1.76 -0.48 -9.74
CA VAL A 80 0.84 -1.47 -10.28
C VAL A 80 1.52 -2.83 -10.23
N THR A 81 0.81 -3.84 -9.72
CA THR A 81 1.37 -5.15 -9.46
C THR A 81 0.31 -6.24 -9.63
N ASN A 82 0.60 -7.45 -9.23
CA ASN A 82 -0.33 -8.57 -9.18
C ASN A 82 -0.20 -9.36 -7.86
N ALA A 83 -1.18 -10.19 -7.55
CA ALA A 83 -1.21 -10.94 -6.30
C ALA A 83 0.06 -11.80 -6.08
N LYS A 84 0.58 -12.42 -7.13
CA LYS A 84 1.78 -13.26 -7.06
C LYS A 84 3.03 -12.45 -6.69
N THR A 85 3.23 -11.29 -7.30
CA THR A 85 4.38 -10.42 -7.03
C THR A 85 4.33 -9.88 -5.61
N ILE A 86 3.15 -9.48 -5.11
CA ILE A 86 2.99 -9.00 -3.74
C ILE A 86 3.53 -10.04 -2.73
N LEU A 87 3.17 -11.30 -2.91
CA LEU A 87 3.56 -12.37 -1.98
C LEU A 87 5.03 -12.78 -2.13
N GLN A 88 5.61 -12.64 -3.32
CA GLN A 88 7.04 -12.89 -3.54
C GLN A 88 7.93 -11.82 -2.90
N ASP A 89 7.48 -10.57 -2.93
CA ASP A 89 8.22 -9.44 -2.34
C ASP A 89 8.19 -9.47 -0.79
N TYR A 90 7.16 -10.11 -0.20
CA TYR A 90 6.95 -10.15 1.25
C TYR A 90 6.71 -11.58 1.74
N PRO A 91 7.77 -12.42 1.82
CA PRO A 91 7.66 -13.86 2.09
C PRO A 91 7.49 -14.21 3.58
N VAL A 92 6.77 -13.42 4.35
CA VAL A 92 6.50 -13.65 5.78
C VAL A 92 5.02 -13.95 6.01
N PRO A 93 4.64 -14.67 7.10
CA PRO A 93 3.23 -14.87 7.41
C PRO A 93 2.51 -13.56 7.64
N HIS A 94 1.37 -13.38 6.97
CA HIS A 94 0.62 -12.13 6.97
C HIS A 94 -0.73 -12.22 7.66
N VAL A 95 -1.20 -11.06 8.08
CA VAL A 95 -2.60 -10.79 8.42
C VAL A 95 -3.18 -9.92 7.32
N LEU A 96 -4.25 -10.40 6.70
CA LEU A 96 -5.02 -9.67 5.71
C LEU A 96 -6.20 -9.00 6.40
N ILE A 97 -6.29 -7.69 6.27
CA ILE A 97 -7.38 -6.88 6.83
C ILE A 97 -8.26 -6.41 5.67
N HIS A 98 -9.36 -7.09 5.48
CA HIS A 98 -10.30 -6.84 4.39
C HIS A 98 -11.38 -5.86 4.79
N VAL A 99 -11.57 -4.81 3.98
CA VAL A 99 -12.58 -3.75 4.13
C VAL A 99 -13.31 -3.56 2.82
N LYS A 100 -14.65 -3.42 2.85
CA LYS A 100 -15.47 -3.05 1.69
C LYS A 100 -15.95 -1.62 1.80
N TYR A 101 -15.93 -0.89 0.70
CA TYR A 101 -16.60 0.39 0.61
C TYR A 101 -18.13 0.20 0.53
N LYS A 102 -18.89 0.93 1.35
CA LYS A 102 -20.36 0.98 1.33
C LYS A 102 -20.89 2.20 0.59
N ARG A 103 -20.14 3.29 0.66
CA ARG A 103 -20.45 4.57 0.02
C ARG A 103 -19.18 5.26 -0.47
N GLY A 104 -19.31 6.00 -1.53
CA GLY A 104 -18.24 6.82 -2.11
C GLY A 104 -17.44 6.10 -3.18
N PHE A 105 -17.14 4.84 -2.97
CA PHE A 105 -16.50 3.92 -3.91
C PHE A 105 -17.19 2.56 -3.83
N GLU A 106 -16.97 1.71 -4.83
CA GLU A 106 -17.45 0.33 -4.86
C GLU A 106 -16.24 -0.61 -4.93
N GLY A 107 -16.22 -1.64 -4.09
CA GLY A 107 -15.20 -2.68 -4.09
C GLY A 107 -14.49 -2.85 -2.75
N SER A 108 -13.38 -3.57 -2.79
CA SER A 108 -12.62 -4.00 -1.62
C SER A 108 -11.28 -3.30 -1.51
N ASN A 109 -10.81 -3.18 -0.28
CA ASN A 109 -9.48 -2.71 0.08
C ASN A 109 -8.90 -3.73 1.08
N ILE A 110 -7.66 -4.14 0.88
CA ILE A 110 -6.94 -5.01 1.81
C ILE A 110 -5.74 -4.26 2.35
N LEU A 111 -5.59 -4.26 3.68
CA LEU A 111 -4.31 -3.98 4.31
C LEU A 111 -3.60 -5.29 4.60
N ILE A 112 -2.29 -5.32 4.39
CA ILE A 112 -1.43 -6.48 4.66
C ILE A 112 -0.40 -6.06 5.70
N LEU A 113 -0.35 -6.80 6.79
CA LEU A 113 0.54 -6.59 7.93
C LEU A 113 1.20 -7.93 8.27
N SER A 114 2.47 -7.94 8.68
CA SER A 114 3.08 -9.18 9.17
C SER A 114 2.43 -9.62 10.49
N GLN A 115 2.40 -10.93 10.75
CA GLN A 115 1.87 -11.44 12.00
C GLN A 115 2.69 -10.96 13.20
N GLU A 116 4.01 -10.85 13.04
CA GLU A 116 4.89 -10.31 14.08
C GLU A 116 4.54 -8.87 14.45
N ASP A 117 4.31 -8.00 13.44
CA ASP A 117 3.93 -6.61 13.68
C ASP A 117 2.55 -6.51 14.35
N GLY A 118 1.62 -7.37 13.91
CA GLY A 118 0.31 -7.50 14.55
C GLY A 118 0.44 -7.88 16.03
N SER A 119 1.33 -8.81 16.37
CA SER A 119 1.57 -9.21 17.76
C SER A 119 2.13 -8.06 18.61
N VAL A 120 3.06 -7.26 18.05
CA VAL A 120 3.62 -6.07 18.70
C VAL A 120 2.54 -5.04 19.00
N ILE A 121 1.69 -4.74 18.01
CA ILE A 121 0.59 -3.79 18.17
C ILE A 121 -0.35 -4.21 19.32
N VAL A 122 -0.74 -5.48 19.35
CA VAL A 122 -1.65 -5.99 20.38
C VAL A 122 -0.98 -6.03 21.76
N ASP A 123 0.29 -6.44 21.85
CA ASP A 123 1.04 -6.43 23.11
C ASP A 123 1.06 -5.02 23.72
N LEU A 124 1.33 -3.99 22.90
CA LEU A 124 1.29 -2.59 23.31
C LEU A 124 -0.11 -2.14 23.75
N MET A 125 -1.15 -2.53 23.01
CA MET A 125 -2.54 -2.20 23.39
C MET A 125 -2.94 -2.80 24.74
N MET A 126 -2.37 -3.95 25.09
CA MET A 126 -2.57 -4.61 26.38
C MET A 126 -1.66 -4.06 27.50
N GLY A 127 -0.86 -3.03 27.22
CA GLY A 127 0.07 -2.43 28.18
C GLY A 127 1.40 -3.17 28.30
N GLY A 128 1.74 -4.05 27.34
CA GLY A 128 3.03 -4.71 27.24
C GLY A 128 4.14 -3.79 26.73
N SER A 129 5.35 -4.34 26.57
CA SER A 129 6.53 -3.61 26.12
C SER A 129 6.68 -3.54 24.58
N GLY A 130 5.93 -4.35 23.83
CA GLY A 130 6.09 -4.53 22.39
C GLY A 130 7.28 -5.39 21.99
N GLU A 131 7.88 -6.13 22.93
CA GLU A 131 9.00 -7.03 22.65
C GLU A 131 8.55 -8.38 22.10
N LYS A 132 7.28 -8.75 22.32
CA LYS A 132 6.74 -10.01 21.81
C LYS A 132 6.51 -9.92 20.32
N ARG A 133 7.13 -10.87 19.60
CA ARG A 133 7.01 -11.03 18.15
C ARG A 133 6.54 -12.45 17.84
N ASP A 134 5.24 -12.67 18.02
CA ASP A 134 4.63 -13.98 17.76
C ASP A 134 4.31 -14.10 16.26
N ALA A 135 4.89 -15.11 15.60
CA ALA A 135 4.59 -15.45 14.21
C ALA A 135 3.29 -16.25 14.06
N ASN A 136 2.66 -16.68 15.17
CA ASN A 136 1.39 -17.38 15.20
C ASN A 136 0.46 -16.66 16.18
N LEU A 137 -0.51 -15.93 15.66
CA LEU A 137 -1.45 -15.15 16.45
C LEU A 137 -2.57 -16.04 17.01
N ASN A 138 -2.85 -15.91 18.31
CA ASN A 138 -3.99 -16.54 18.94
C ASN A 138 -5.28 -15.71 18.77
N GLU A 139 -6.44 -16.28 19.14
CA GLU A 139 -7.76 -15.63 18.98
C GLU A 139 -7.84 -14.26 19.69
N MET A 140 -7.22 -14.10 20.86
CA MET A 140 -7.20 -12.84 21.59
C MET A 140 -6.40 -11.78 20.83
N GLN A 141 -5.25 -12.15 20.26
CA GLN A 141 -4.43 -11.25 19.46
C GLN A 141 -5.15 -10.86 18.16
N LEU A 142 -5.82 -11.81 17.50
CA LEU A 142 -6.62 -11.52 16.30
C LEU A 142 -7.78 -10.58 16.60
N SER A 143 -8.44 -10.74 17.76
CA SER A 143 -9.48 -9.81 18.22
C SER A 143 -8.90 -8.41 18.48
N GLY A 144 -7.73 -8.32 19.10
CA GLY A 144 -7.03 -7.05 19.31
C GLY A 144 -6.66 -6.36 18.01
N ILE A 145 -6.13 -7.09 17.02
CA ILE A 145 -5.85 -6.56 15.68
C ILE A 145 -7.13 -6.06 15.02
N SER A 146 -8.21 -6.86 15.11
CA SER A 146 -9.50 -6.48 14.52
C SER A 146 -10.02 -5.16 15.09
N GLU A 147 -9.91 -4.95 16.40
CA GLU A 147 -10.31 -3.70 17.06
C GLU A 147 -9.41 -2.53 16.65
N ALA A 148 -8.08 -2.71 16.64
CA ALA A 148 -7.13 -1.71 16.19
C ALA A 148 -7.44 -1.26 14.75
N MET A 149 -7.62 -2.21 13.86
CA MET A 149 -7.91 -1.95 12.45
C MET A 149 -9.28 -1.32 12.24
N ASN A 150 -10.28 -1.71 13.04
CA ASN A 150 -11.61 -1.09 13.00
C ASN A 150 -11.54 0.41 13.32
N GLN A 151 -10.83 0.79 14.36
CA GLN A 151 -10.65 2.19 14.72
C GLN A 151 -9.78 2.96 13.73
N MET A 152 -8.67 2.37 13.26
CA MET A 152 -7.80 2.95 12.24
C MET A 152 -8.56 3.22 10.94
N MET A 153 -9.25 2.21 10.41
CA MET A 153 -9.96 2.32 9.14
C MET A 153 -11.17 3.24 9.22
N GLY A 154 -11.83 3.30 10.38
CA GLY A 154 -12.91 4.25 10.64
C GLY A 154 -12.42 5.71 10.59
N SER A 155 -11.25 5.99 11.17
CA SER A 155 -10.64 7.33 11.11
C SER A 155 -10.09 7.66 9.73
N ALA A 156 -9.52 6.68 9.01
CA ALA A 156 -9.11 6.83 7.61
C ALA A 156 -10.30 7.17 6.70
N ALA A 157 -11.44 6.47 6.83
CA ALA A 157 -12.65 6.74 6.05
C ALA A 157 -13.22 8.14 6.33
N THR A 158 -13.16 8.60 7.58
CA THR A 158 -13.54 9.96 7.96
C THR A 158 -12.63 11.00 7.29
N SER A 159 -11.33 10.77 7.31
CA SER A 159 -10.34 11.61 6.63
C SER A 159 -10.57 11.65 5.12
N MET A 160 -10.77 10.50 4.48
CA MET A 160 -11.12 10.41 3.07
C MET A 160 -12.41 11.16 2.74
N SER A 161 -13.43 11.11 3.62
CA SER A 161 -14.68 11.86 3.43
C SER A 161 -14.43 13.36 3.37
N THR A 162 -13.47 13.86 4.14
CA THR A 162 -13.06 15.27 4.12
C THR A 162 -12.29 15.61 2.83
N VAL A 163 -11.33 14.77 2.42
CA VAL A 163 -10.54 14.97 1.20
C VAL A 163 -11.43 15.01 -0.04
N PHE A 164 -12.38 14.08 -0.14
CA PHE A 164 -13.28 13.99 -1.29
C PHE A 164 -14.53 14.89 -1.20
N ASN A 165 -14.70 15.61 -0.09
CA ASN A 165 -15.92 16.37 0.21
C ASN A 165 -17.19 15.54 -0.07
N SER A 166 -17.16 14.28 0.32
CA SER A 166 -18.28 13.33 0.09
C SER A 166 -18.21 12.21 1.13
N VAL A 167 -19.38 11.63 1.43
CA VAL A 167 -19.44 10.54 2.40
C VAL A 167 -18.72 9.30 1.87
N ILE A 168 -17.66 8.89 2.55
CA ILE A 168 -16.98 7.62 2.36
C ILE A 168 -17.31 6.75 3.58
N ASP A 169 -17.93 5.61 3.34
CA ASP A 169 -18.31 4.67 4.40
C ASP A 169 -17.79 3.27 4.06
N ILE A 170 -17.40 2.52 5.08
CA ILE A 170 -16.77 1.21 4.96
C ILE A 170 -17.49 0.17 5.83
N THR A 171 -17.31 -1.11 5.51
CA THR A 171 -17.69 -2.20 6.43
C THR A 171 -16.70 -2.26 7.60
N PRO A 172 -17.10 -2.82 8.76
CA PRO A 172 -16.12 -3.28 9.74
C PRO A 172 -15.09 -4.20 9.06
N PRO A 173 -13.80 -4.09 9.42
CA PRO A 173 -12.76 -4.93 8.84
C PRO A 173 -12.94 -6.39 9.23
N THR A 174 -12.63 -7.29 8.28
CA THR A 174 -12.49 -8.72 8.54
C THR A 174 -11.02 -9.06 8.56
N VAL A 175 -10.55 -9.66 9.65
CA VAL A 175 -9.16 -10.09 9.81
C VAL A 175 -9.05 -11.56 9.41
N ILE A 176 -8.13 -11.85 8.50
CA ILE A 176 -7.87 -13.18 7.94
C ILE A 176 -6.38 -13.46 8.16
N VAL A 177 -6.08 -14.58 8.81
CA VAL A 177 -4.70 -15.10 8.89
C VAL A 177 -4.44 -15.86 7.60
N ALA A 178 -3.50 -15.38 6.82
CA ALA A 178 -3.13 -16.01 5.57
C ALA A 178 -2.19 -17.19 5.83
N GLU A 179 -2.52 -18.37 5.29
CA GLU A 179 -1.62 -19.52 5.27
C GLU A 179 -0.68 -19.38 4.05
N ILE A 180 0.62 -19.57 4.25
CA ILE A 180 1.70 -19.32 3.26
C ILE A 180 1.42 -19.95 1.88
N ASN A 181 0.66 -21.04 1.81
CA ASN A 181 0.34 -21.74 0.55
C ASN A 181 -0.98 -21.29 -0.10
N GLU A 182 -1.81 -20.51 0.61
CA GLU A 182 -3.17 -20.14 0.19
C GLU A 182 -3.34 -18.61 0.01
N GLU A 183 -2.34 -17.81 0.40
CA GLU A 183 -2.40 -16.34 0.37
C GLU A 183 -2.81 -15.78 -0.99
N GLU A 184 -2.23 -16.30 -2.08
CA GLU A 184 -2.55 -15.83 -3.44
C GLU A 184 -4.03 -16.11 -3.79
N THR A 185 -4.54 -17.26 -3.43
CA THR A 185 -5.94 -17.62 -3.65
C THR A 185 -6.86 -16.74 -2.82
N GLN A 186 -6.53 -16.54 -1.55
CA GLN A 186 -7.29 -15.65 -0.65
C GLN A 186 -7.31 -14.21 -1.14
N LEU A 187 -6.18 -13.66 -1.59
CA LEU A 187 -6.12 -12.32 -2.18
C LEU A 187 -7.01 -12.23 -3.42
N LYS A 188 -6.95 -13.22 -4.33
CA LYS A 188 -7.77 -13.25 -5.53
C LYS A 188 -9.27 -13.39 -5.22
N GLU A 189 -9.64 -14.19 -4.24
CA GLU A 189 -11.03 -14.34 -3.82
C GLU A 189 -11.62 -13.04 -3.24
N ILE A 190 -10.82 -12.27 -2.50
CA ILE A 190 -11.25 -11.03 -1.85
C ILE A 190 -11.30 -9.85 -2.83
N LEU A 191 -10.27 -9.71 -3.67
CA LEU A 191 -10.11 -8.57 -4.60
C LEU A 191 -10.75 -8.83 -5.97
N GLY A 192 -11.21 -10.05 -6.23
CA GLY A 192 -11.55 -10.51 -7.56
C GLY A 192 -10.31 -11.06 -8.28
N TYR A 193 -10.54 -11.80 -9.37
CA TYR A 193 -9.45 -12.35 -10.19
C TYR A 193 -8.86 -11.28 -11.13
N GLU A 194 -8.72 -10.05 -10.65
CA GLU A 194 -8.11 -8.97 -11.42
C GLU A 194 -6.62 -9.23 -11.62
N GLU A 195 -6.16 -9.07 -12.84
CA GLU A 195 -4.76 -9.27 -13.22
C GLU A 195 -3.88 -8.14 -12.67
N HIS A 196 -4.43 -6.93 -12.57
CA HIS A 196 -3.72 -5.74 -12.14
C HIS A 196 -4.31 -5.18 -10.84
N LEU A 197 -3.45 -5.04 -9.86
CA LEU A 197 -3.74 -4.47 -8.55
C LEU A 197 -2.86 -3.23 -8.34
N VAL A 198 -3.34 -2.28 -7.57
CA VAL A 198 -2.54 -1.15 -7.11
C VAL A 198 -2.08 -1.43 -5.69
N ARG A 199 -0.76 -1.43 -5.51
CA ARG A 199 -0.10 -1.55 -4.22
C ARG A 199 0.32 -0.15 -3.75
N ILE A 200 -0.02 0.17 -2.52
CA ILE A 200 0.46 1.35 -1.82
C ILE A 200 1.25 0.86 -0.61
N SER A 201 2.55 1.09 -0.63
CA SER A 201 3.46 0.65 0.41
C SER A 201 3.77 1.81 1.36
N PHE A 202 3.56 1.60 2.65
CA PHE A 202 3.84 2.59 3.70
C PHE A 202 4.95 2.08 4.61
N ARG A 203 5.77 2.99 5.12
CA ARG A 203 6.61 2.71 6.27
C ARG A 203 5.77 2.91 7.54
N LEU A 204 5.66 1.87 8.34
CA LEU A 204 5.01 1.86 9.66
C LEU A 204 6.08 1.87 10.73
N THR A 205 6.10 2.91 11.58
CA THR A 205 7.02 2.96 12.71
C THR A 205 6.26 3.16 14.02
N ILE A 206 6.70 2.45 15.07
CA ILE A 206 6.27 2.67 16.46
C ILE A 206 7.53 3.01 17.25
N GLU A 207 7.54 4.14 17.92
CA GLU A 207 8.70 4.76 18.55
C GLU A 207 9.58 3.79 19.32
N GLY A 208 10.81 3.53 18.82
CA GLY A 208 11.81 2.67 19.42
C GLY A 208 11.50 1.16 19.46
N ILE A 209 10.37 0.72 18.85
CA ILE A 209 9.87 -0.64 18.96
C ILE A 209 9.74 -1.33 17.61
N LEU A 210 9.16 -0.65 16.61
CA LEU A 210 8.85 -1.22 15.30
C LEU A 210 9.28 -0.28 14.19
N ASP A 211 9.85 -0.86 13.12
CA ASP A 211 10.08 -0.22 11.83
C ASP A 211 9.82 -1.28 10.75
N SER A 212 8.71 -1.16 10.06
CA SER A 212 8.18 -2.19 9.17
C SER A 212 7.43 -1.59 8.00
N VAL A 213 6.84 -2.44 7.17
CA VAL A 213 6.05 -2.08 5.99
C VAL A 213 4.60 -2.49 6.19
N LEU A 214 3.69 -1.55 5.95
CA LEU A 214 2.26 -1.80 5.83
C LEU A 214 1.87 -1.65 4.36
N LEU A 215 1.21 -2.66 3.80
CA LEU A 215 0.75 -2.61 2.42
C LEU A 215 -0.76 -2.37 2.38
N GLN A 216 -1.17 -1.56 1.40
CA GLN A 216 -2.56 -1.42 1.02
C GLN A 216 -2.72 -1.86 -0.43
N ILE A 217 -3.65 -2.78 -0.67
CA ILE A 217 -3.92 -3.33 -2.00
C ILE A 217 -5.35 -2.98 -2.38
N ILE A 218 -5.51 -2.39 -3.54
CA ILE A 218 -6.81 -2.04 -4.11
C ILE A 218 -6.88 -2.46 -5.58
N PRO A 219 -8.05 -2.84 -6.10
CA PRO A 219 -8.28 -3.04 -7.53
C PRO A 219 -7.96 -1.78 -8.34
N LEU A 220 -7.43 -1.98 -9.55
CA LEU A 220 -7.02 -0.89 -10.44
C LEU A 220 -8.17 0.10 -10.72
N GLU A 221 -9.38 -0.40 -10.92
CA GLU A 221 -10.56 0.42 -11.21
C GLU A 221 -10.92 1.35 -10.03
N ILE A 222 -10.78 0.86 -8.79
CA ILE A 222 -10.99 1.69 -7.59
C ILE A 222 -9.93 2.78 -7.52
N ALA A 223 -8.67 2.44 -7.76
CA ALA A 223 -7.55 3.37 -7.75
C ALA A 223 -7.78 4.51 -8.76
N LYS A 224 -8.14 4.18 -10.01
CA LYS A 224 -8.48 5.15 -11.04
C LYS A 224 -9.66 6.05 -10.63
N SER A 225 -10.70 5.46 -10.05
CA SER A 225 -11.86 6.22 -9.56
C SER A 225 -11.49 7.21 -8.44
N MET A 226 -10.60 6.80 -7.52
CA MET A 226 -10.11 7.67 -6.45
C MET A 226 -9.28 8.83 -7.01
N ALA A 227 -8.31 8.54 -7.87
CA ALA A 227 -7.46 9.54 -8.50
C ALA A 227 -8.30 10.56 -9.31
N ALA A 228 -9.18 10.07 -10.18
CA ALA A 228 -10.05 10.92 -10.99
C ALA A 228 -10.96 11.82 -10.14
N LYS A 229 -11.48 11.30 -9.01
CA LYS A 229 -12.33 12.07 -8.10
C LYS A 229 -11.57 13.19 -7.41
N LEU A 230 -10.32 12.97 -6.99
CA LEU A 230 -9.47 13.98 -6.39
C LEU A 230 -9.10 15.06 -7.43
N ILE A 231 -8.58 14.64 -8.60
CA ILE A 231 -8.14 15.54 -9.67
C ILE A 231 -9.32 16.39 -10.16
N GLY A 232 -10.50 15.76 -10.38
CA GLY A 232 -11.72 16.46 -10.80
C GLY A 232 -12.30 17.40 -9.74
N GLY A 233 -12.01 17.16 -8.45
CA GLY A 233 -12.38 18.04 -7.33
C GLY A 233 -11.53 19.31 -7.27
N ILE A 234 -10.23 19.20 -7.55
CA ILE A 234 -9.30 20.34 -7.58
C ILE A 234 -9.64 21.32 -8.70
N GLY A 235 -10.07 20.83 -9.87
CA GLY A 235 -10.44 21.66 -11.01
C GLY A 235 -11.68 22.56 -10.78
N LYS A 236 -12.57 22.21 -9.85
CA LYS A 236 -13.79 22.99 -9.55
C LYS A 236 -13.57 24.11 -8.54
N THR A 237 -12.49 24.10 -7.80
CA THR A 237 -12.18 25.14 -6.78
C THR A 237 -11.46 26.36 -7.36
N THR A 238 -11.03 26.32 -8.61
CA THR A 238 -10.30 27.43 -9.25
C THR A 238 -11.20 28.40 -10.03
N GLU A 239 -12.50 28.12 -10.22
CA GLU A 239 -13.45 29.09 -10.72
C GLU A 239 -14.04 29.93 -9.59
N SER A 240 -13.31 30.99 -9.21
CA SER A 240 -13.84 32.08 -8.39
C SER A 240 -14.95 32.79 -9.15
N PRO A 241 -16.12 33.09 -8.56
CA PRO A 241 -17.12 33.87 -9.25
C PRO A 241 -16.59 35.27 -9.50
N ALA A 242 -16.51 35.64 -10.77
CA ALA A 242 -16.23 37.00 -11.18
C ALA A 242 -17.24 37.94 -10.54
N LEU A 243 -16.76 38.87 -9.72
CA LEU A 243 -17.52 40.01 -9.21
C LEU A 243 -18.03 40.83 -10.41
N SER A 244 -19.27 40.59 -10.78
CA SER A 244 -19.99 41.53 -11.65
C SER A 244 -20.28 42.78 -10.84
N GLY A 245 -19.39 43.78 -10.99
CA GLY A 245 -19.66 45.15 -10.57
C GLY A 245 -20.83 45.68 -11.35
N GLN A 246 -21.95 45.96 -10.69
CA GLN A 246 -22.94 46.90 -11.18
C GLN A 246 -22.62 48.27 -10.58
N ALA A 247 -22.09 49.15 -11.45
CA ALA A 247 -22.12 50.57 -11.23
C ALA A 247 -23.49 51.10 -11.69
N SER A 248 -24.20 51.76 -10.82
CA SER A 248 -25.19 52.81 -11.13
C SER A 248 -25.42 53.64 -9.86
#